data_28d2e79ab40bfb0d978abda6a2fec9d2
#
_entry.id   28d2e79ab40bfb0d978abda6a2fec9d2
#
_cell.length_a   1.000
_cell.length_b   1.000
_cell.length_c   1.000
_cell.angle_alpha   90.00
_cell.angle_beta   90.00
_cell.angle_gamma   90.00
#
_symmetry.space_group_name_H-M   'P 1'
#
loop_
_entity.id
_entity.type
_entity.pdbx_description
1 polymer ?
#
loop_
_entity_poly.entity_id
_entity_poly.type
_entity_poly.pdbx_seq_one_letter_code
_entity_poly.pdbx_strand_id
1 'polypeptide(L)'
;YDWGVFMYKKKNRAKQHQMQFITLDDLVPADHILRLIDDAIDFSFIYDEVEGLYASGRDGRPGIDPVSLFKIIFIQYLFGIRSMRQTIKEIEVNTAYRWFIGYELLEPIPHFSTFSKNYTRRFKDTDIFEKIFQHILQDAVNNGFVDASAVFIDGTHIKASANKHKTQKVTVTKPIPQYKSELDQEID
;
A
#
# COMPACT_ATOMS: atom_id res chain seq x y z
N TYR A 1 23.81 -25.66 47.92
CA TYR A 1 23.85 -25.18 46.52
C TYR A 1 22.42 -25.12 46.07
N ASP A 2 21.88 -23.89 46.07
CA ASP A 2 20.48 -23.61 45.69
C ASP A 2 20.43 -23.53 44.17
N TRP A 3 19.86 -24.54 43.55
CA TRP A 3 19.56 -24.55 42.15
C TRP A 3 18.30 -23.72 41.98
N GLY A 4 18.47 -22.46 41.56
CA GLY A 4 17.36 -21.61 41.23
C GLY A 4 16.47 -22.28 40.14
N VAL A 5 15.36 -22.84 40.57
CA VAL A 5 14.35 -23.38 39.70
C VAL A 5 13.74 -22.22 38.93
N PHE A 6 14.12 -22.07 37.66
CA PHE A 6 13.41 -21.16 36.74
C PHE A 6 11.97 -21.64 36.61
N MET A 7 11.07 -21.10 37.41
CA MET A 7 9.65 -21.44 37.34
C MET A 7 9.01 -20.71 36.15
N TYR A 8 8.99 -21.32 34.97
CA TYR A 8 8.12 -20.86 33.92
C TYR A 8 6.69 -21.36 34.20
N LYS A 9 5.72 -20.46 34.03
CA LYS A 9 4.30 -20.80 34.17
C LYS A 9 3.78 -21.32 32.83
N LYS A 10 3.36 -22.60 32.77
CA LYS A 10 2.70 -23.15 31.57
C LYS A 10 1.42 -22.37 31.28
N LYS A 11 1.28 -21.82 30.05
CA LYS A 11 0.02 -21.21 29.61
C LYS A 11 -1.07 -22.26 29.48
N ASN A 12 -2.24 -21.98 30.04
CA ASN A 12 -3.43 -22.82 29.80
C ASN A 12 -3.98 -22.53 28.40
N ARG A 13 -3.72 -23.43 27.45
CA ARG A 13 -4.18 -23.30 26.07
C ARG A 13 -5.67 -23.44 25.89
N ALA A 14 -6.39 -24.04 26.84
CA ALA A 14 -7.85 -24.14 26.80
C ALA A 14 -8.54 -22.77 26.81
N LYS A 15 -7.88 -21.72 27.32
CA LYS A 15 -8.39 -20.34 27.27
C LYS A 15 -8.51 -19.79 25.85
N GLN A 16 -7.85 -20.38 24.86
CA GLN A 16 -7.99 -19.98 23.44
C GLN A 16 -9.39 -20.26 22.89
N HIS A 17 -10.16 -21.16 23.52
CA HIS A 17 -11.54 -21.50 23.13
C HIS A 17 -12.60 -20.74 23.95
N GLN A 18 -12.17 -19.84 24.82
CA GLN A 18 -13.08 -19.02 25.60
C GLN A 18 -13.74 -17.97 24.71
N MET A 19 -15.06 -17.89 24.72
CA MET A 19 -15.79 -16.81 24.05
C MET A 19 -15.47 -15.47 24.70
N GLN A 20 -15.21 -14.47 23.90
CA GLN A 20 -15.00 -13.09 24.30
C GLN A 20 -15.84 -12.18 23.40
N PHE A 21 -16.46 -11.17 23.99
CA PHE A 21 -17.20 -10.14 23.27
C PHE A 21 -16.27 -8.93 23.11
N ILE A 22 -15.71 -8.81 21.92
CA ILE A 22 -14.78 -7.74 21.55
C ILE A 22 -15.10 -7.29 20.13
N THR A 23 -14.89 -6.03 19.84
CA THR A 23 -14.99 -5.49 18.49
C THR A 23 -13.66 -5.66 17.75
N LEU A 24 -13.68 -5.56 16.42
CA LEU A 24 -12.45 -5.56 15.63
C LEU A 24 -11.59 -4.34 15.98
N ASP A 25 -12.22 -3.23 16.31
CA ASP A 25 -11.56 -2.00 16.74
C ASP A 25 -10.78 -2.20 18.05
N ASP A 26 -11.35 -2.92 19.03
CA ASP A 26 -10.67 -3.23 20.29
C ASP A 26 -9.41 -4.12 20.12
N LEU A 27 -9.33 -4.87 19.01
CA LEU A 27 -8.19 -5.76 18.73
C LEU A 27 -6.98 -5.04 18.14
N VAL A 28 -7.15 -3.83 17.63
CA VAL A 28 -6.07 -3.06 17.03
C VAL A 28 -5.53 -2.06 18.06
N PRO A 29 -4.25 -2.13 18.45
CA PRO A 29 -3.65 -1.18 19.39
C PRO A 29 -3.81 0.28 18.93
N ALA A 30 -4.02 1.18 19.87
CA ALA A 30 -4.22 2.61 19.58
C ALA A 30 -3.00 3.27 18.90
N ASP A 31 -1.80 2.77 19.18
CA ASP A 31 -0.53 3.22 18.59
C ASP A 31 -0.12 2.47 17.33
N HIS A 32 -1.01 1.64 16.76
CA HIS A 32 -0.69 0.89 15.55
C HIS A 32 -0.56 1.83 14.35
N ILE A 33 0.47 1.61 13.52
CA ILE A 33 0.77 2.46 12.35
C ILE A 33 -0.42 2.67 11.42
N LEU A 34 -1.26 1.66 11.22
CA LEU A 34 -2.44 1.78 10.35
C LEU A 34 -3.51 2.72 10.93
N ARG A 35 -3.60 2.88 12.27
CA ARG A 35 -4.47 3.89 12.88
C ARG A 35 -3.95 5.29 12.61
N LEU A 36 -2.65 5.49 12.81
CA LEU A 36 -2.02 6.79 12.56
C LEU A 36 -2.18 7.22 11.09
N ILE A 37 -2.12 6.27 10.17
CA ILE A 37 -2.32 6.52 8.74
C ILE A 37 -3.79 6.81 8.44
N ASP A 38 -4.73 6.04 8.99
CA ASP A 38 -6.16 6.22 8.76
C ASP A 38 -6.69 7.55 9.35
N ASP A 39 -6.12 7.99 10.48
CA ASP A 39 -6.39 9.29 11.09
C ASP A 39 -5.80 10.46 10.29
N ALA A 40 -4.69 10.24 9.59
CA ALA A 40 -3.97 11.27 8.85
C ALA A 40 -4.45 11.43 7.40
N ILE A 41 -4.99 10.37 6.79
CA ILE A 41 -5.35 10.32 5.38
C ILE A 41 -6.82 9.93 5.25
N ASP A 42 -7.64 10.84 4.76
CA ASP A 42 -9.01 10.53 4.36
C ASP A 42 -9.03 9.89 2.97
N PHE A 43 -9.14 8.57 2.93
CA PHE A 43 -9.17 7.82 1.68
C PHE A 43 -10.47 7.99 0.87
N SER A 44 -11.45 8.76 1.33
CA SER A 44 -12.73 8.94 0.63
C SER A 44 -12.58 9.61 -0.73
N PHE A 45 -11.54 10.44 -0.95
CA PHE A 45 -11.25 11.05 -2.25
C PHE A 45 -11.12 10.02 -3.40
N ILE A 46 -10.79 8.76 -3.08
CA ILE A 46 -10.69 7.69 -4.07
C ILE A 46 -12.02 7.46 -4.78
N TYR A 47 -13.16 7.62 -4.08
CA TYR A 47 -14.47 7.46 -4.71
C TYR A 47 -14.66 8.44 -5.87
N ASP A 48 -14.32 9.71 -5.66
CA ASP A 48 -14.44 10.76 -6.67
C ASP A 48 -13.55 10.49 -7.88
N GLU A 49 -12.31 10.06 -7.63
CA GLU A 49 -11.33 9.77 -8.68
C GLU A 49 -11.70 8.55 -9.54
N VAL A 50 -12.44 7.58 -8.99
CA VAL A 50 -12.79 6.35 -9.72
C VAL A 50 -14.23 6.32 -10.22
N GLU A 51 -15.08 7.28 -9.87
CA GLU A 51 -16.51 7.27 -10.19
C GLU A 51 -16.76 7.00 -11.68
N GLY A 52 -16.04 7.69 -12.56
CA GLY A 52 -16.15 7.53 -14.01
C GLY A 52 -15.65 6.20 -14.56
N LEU A 53 -14.94 5.40 -13.76
CA LEU A 53 -14.38 4.10 -14.15
C LEU A 53 -15.29 2.91 -13.78
N TYR A 54 -16.35 3.17 -13.02
CA TYR A 54 -17.34 2.18 -12.63
C TYR A 54 -18.64 2.38 -13.42
N ALA A 55 -19.25 1.30 -13.85
CA ALA A 55 -20.50 1.37 -14.59
C ALA A 55 -21.64 1.90 -13.71
N SER A 56 -22.38 2.86 -14.21
CA SER A 56 -23.52 3.51 -13.54
C SER A 56 -24.83 2.70 -13.65
N GLY A 57 -24.78 1.40 -13.88
CA GLY A 57 -25.95 0.55 -14.10
C GLY A 57 -26.30 -0.33 -12.90
N ARG A 58 -27.62 -0.60 -12.76
CA ARG A 58 -28.14 -1.55 -11.75
C ARG A 58 -27.93 -3.02 -12.12
N ASP A 59 -27.41 -3.30 -13.32
CA ASP A 59 -27.26 -4.63 -13.88
C ASP A 59 -25.85 -5.15 -13.62
N GLY A 60 -25.74 -6.08 -12.67
CA GLY A 60 -24.49 -6.78 -12.40
C GLY A 60 -24.19 -6.99 -10.91
N ARG A 61 -23.23 -7.87 -10.63
CA ARG A 61 -22.72 -8.05 -9.27
C ARG A 61 -21.98 -6.78 -8.83
N PRO A 62 -22.25 -6.25 -7.63
CA PRO A 62 -21.49 -5.12 -7.08
C PRO A 62 -19.99 -5.37 -7.16
N GLY A 63 -19.25 -4.34 -7.56
CA GLY A 63 -17.80 -4.38 -7.54
C GLY A 63 -17.27 -4.41 -6.10
N ILE A 64 -15.98 -4.73 -5.95
CA ILE A 64 -15.30 -4.49 -4.67
C ILE A 64 -15.27 -2.98 -4.44
N ASP A 65 -15.44 -2.59 -3.20
CA ASP A 65 -15.27 -1.20 -2.78
C ASP A 65 -13.89 -0.67 -3.21
N PRO A 66 -13.83 0.46 -3.95
CA PRO A 66 -12.57 0.97 -4.46
C PRO A 66 -11.61 1.39 -3.35
N VAL A 67 -12.09 1.99 -2.25
CA VAL A 67 -11.24 2.39 -1.13
C VAL A 67 -10.58 1.16 -0.51
N SER A 68 -11.36 0.10 -0.23
CA SER A 68 -10.82 -1.16 0.27
C SER A 68 -9.82 -1.79 -0.71
N LEU A 69 -10.09 -1.73 -2.01
CA LEU A 69 -9.19 -2.25 -3.05
C LEU A 69 -7.82 -1.54 -3.01
N PHE A 70 -7.81 -0.20 -2.93
CA PHE A 70 -6.58 0.59 -2.86
C PHE A 70 -5.89 0.44 -1.50
N LYS A 71 -6.60 0.36 -0.39
CA LYS A 71 -6.04 0.09 0.94
C LYS A 71 -5.34 -1.28 1.00
N ILE A 72 -5.83 -2.30 0.29
CA ILE A 72 -5.15 -3.60 0.16
C ILE A 72 -3.81 -3.46 -0.59
N ILE A 73 -3.79 -2.71 -1.68
CA ILE A 73 -2.56 -2.42 -2.42
C ILE A 73 -1.60 -1.61 -1.54
N PHE A 74 -2.11 -0.64 -0.81
CA PHE A 74 -1.34 0.19 0.12
C PHE A 74 -0.66 -0.66 1.21
N ILE A 75 -1.37 -1.61 1.84
CA ILE A 75 -0.79 -2.57 2.79
C ILE A 75 0.37 -3.34 2.15
N GLN A 76 0.21 -3.81 0.93
CA GLN A 76 1.27 -4.56 0.24
C GLN A 76 2.57 -3.77 0.15
N TYR A 77 2.50 -2.50 -0.23
CA TYR A 77 3.67 -1.64 -0.37
C TYR A 77 4.21 -1.19 0.98
N LEU A 78 3.36 -0.76 1.89
CA LEU A 78 3.74 -0.28 3.22
C LEU A 78 4.54 -1.32 4.02
N PHE A 79 4.09 -2.57 3.97
CA PHE A 79 4.74 -3.67 4.71
C PHE A 79 5.71 -4.49 3.85
N GLY A 80 5.99 -4.08 2.63
CA GLY A 80 6.94 -4.77 1.74
C GLY A 80 6.55 -6.21 1.40
N ILE A 81 5.25 -6.52 1.33
CA ILE A 81 4.78 -7.87 1.06
C ILE A 81 5.03 -8.21 -0.41
N ARG A 82 5.69 -9.35 -0.67
CA ARG A 82 6.24 -9.68 -1.99
C ARG A 82 5.23 -9.85 -3.12
N SER A 83 3.97 -10.18 -2.81
CA SER A 83 2.97 -10.45 -3.83
C SER A 83 1.54 -10.23 -3.31
N MET A 84 0.63 -9.87 -4.20
CA MET A 84 -0.80 -9.74 -3.88
C MET A 84 -1.39 -11.03 -3.30
N ARG A 85 -0.96 -12.20 -3.77
CA ARG A 85 -1.39 -13.49 -3.19
C ARG A 85 -1.00 -13.62 -1.72
N GLN A 86 0.21 -13.20 -1.36
CA GLN A 86 0.67 -13.23 0.03
C GLN A 86 -0.07 -12.16 0.85
N THR A 87 -0.27 -10.97 0.30
CA THR A 87 -1.04 -9.89 0.96
C THR A 87 -2.43 -10.37 1.37
N ILE A 88 -3.15 -11.03 0.47
CA ILE A 88 -4.49 -11.56 0.78
C ILE A 88 -4.43 -12.58 1.93
N LYS A 89 -3.47 -13.52 1.89
CA LYS A 89 -3.31 -14.50 2.99
C LYS A 89 -3.00 -13.86 4.33
N GLU A 90 -2.22 -12.78 4.33
CA GLU A 90 -1.93 -12.06 5.57
C GLU A 90 -3.14 -11.29 6.09
N ILE A 91 -3.90 -10.65 5.20
CA ILE A 91 -5.16 -9.97 5.57
C ILE A 91 -6.18 -10.95 6.14
N GLU A 92 -6.24 -12.19 5.64
CA GLU A 92 -7.16 -13.21 6.16
C GLU A 92 -6.99 -13.48 7.66
N VAL A 93 -5.78 -13.32 8.20
CA VAL A 93 -5.42 -13.66 9.58
C VAL A 93 -5.02 -12.46 10.44
N ASN A 94 -4.80 -11.29 9.85
CA ASN A 94 -4.35 -10.08 10.55
C ASN A 94 -5.53 -9.14 10.81
N THR A 95 -5.87 -8.97 12.08
CA THR A 95 -6.99 -8.12 12.51
C THR A 95 -6.77 -6.64 12.20
N ALA A 96 -5.54 -6.13 12.31
CA ALA A 96 -5.24 -4.73 12.00
C ALA A 96 -5.38 -4.44 10.50
N TYR A 97 -5.03 -5.39 9.64
CA TYR A 97 -5.23 -5.23 8.20
C TYR A 97 -6.71 -5.25 7.83
N ARG A 98 -7.50 -6.16 8.43
CA ARG A 98 -8.95 -6.20 8.23
C ARG A 98 -9.63 -4.92 8.66
N TRP A 99 -9.27 -4.42 9.84
CA TRP A 99 -9.75 -3.16 10.37
C TRP A 99 -9.49 -2.00 9.40
N PHE A 100 -8.25 -1.87 8.93
CA PHE A 100 -7.83 -0.79 8.05
C PHE A 100 -8.55 -0.78 6.70
N ILE A 101 -8.81 -1.96 6.12
CA ILE A 101 -9.54 -2.06 4.83
C ILE A 101 -11.07 -2.00 4.99
N GLY A 102 -11.58 -1.92 6.23
CA GLY A 102 -13.01 -1.82 6.51
C GLY A 102 -13.78 -3.15 6.37
N TYR A 103 -13.11 -4.28 6.55
CA TYR A 103 -13.73 -5.62 6.47
C TYR A 103 -14.06 -6.17 7.85
N GLU A 104 -15.18 -6.88 7.96
CA GLU A 104 -15.55 -7.60 9.18
C GLU A 104 -14.59 -8.76 9.47
N LEU A 105 -14.58 -9.23 10.74
CA LEU A 105 -13.66 -10.28 11.18
C LEU A 105 -13.76 -11.59 10.36
N LEU A 106 -14.96 -11.94 9.92
CA LEU A 106 -15.22 -13.17 9.15
C LEU A 106 -15.58 -12.92 7.69
N GLU A 107 -15.58 -11.67 7.25
CA GLU A 107 -15.89 -11.32 5.87
C GLU A 107 -14.82 -11.92 4.93
N PRO A 108 -15.24 -12.54 3.80
CA PRO A 108 -14.29 -13.14 2.87
C PRO A 108 -13.48 -12.07 2.13
N ILE A 109 -12.16 -12.20 2.15
CA ILE A 109 -11.26 -11.31 1.44
C ILE A 109 -11.28 -11.63 -0.07
N PRO A 110 -11.24 -10.61 -0.95
CA PRO A 110 -11.26 -10.82 -2.39
C PRO A 110 -10.08 -11.67 -2.87
N HIS A 111 -10.33 -12.53 -3.85
CA HIS A 111 -9.26 -13.33 -4.43
C HIS A 111 -8.23 -12.44 -5.15
N PHE A 112 -6.94 -12.75 -5.02
CA PHE A 112 -5.84 -11.96 -5.57
C PHE A 112 -5.98 -11.66 -7.07
N SER A 113 -6.57 -12.58 -7.87
CA SER A 113 -6.78 -12.35 -9.30
C SER A 113 -7.76 -11.20 -9.62
N THR A 114 -8.57 -10.79 -8.64
CA THR A 114 -9.49 -9.68 -8.81
C THR A 114 -8.75 -8.37 -9.03
N PHE A 115 -7.59 -8.20 -8.42
CA PHE A 115 -6.73 -7.02 -8.59
C PHE A 115 -6.24 -6.89 -10.02
N SER A 116 -5.67 -7.95 -10.60
CA SER A 116 -5.24 -7.95 -12.01
C SER A 116 -6.40 -7.69 -12.97
N LYS A 117 -7.59 -8.25 -12.68
CA LYS A 117 -8.78 -8.03 -13.51
C LYS A 117 -9.27 -6.57 -13.44
N ASN A 118 -9.29 -5.98 -12.23
CA ASN A 118 -9.66 -4.57 -12.07
C ASN A 118 -8.64 -3.65 -12.73
N TYR A 119 -7.35 -3.90 -12.52
CA TYR A 119 -6.29 -3.15 -13.19
C TYR A 119 -6.48 -3.16 -14.70
N THR A 120 -6.55 -4.34 -15.33
CA THR A 120 -6.65 -4.45 -16.80
C THR A 120 -7.93 -3.84 -17.36
N ARG A 121 -9.05 -3.92 -16.62
CA ARG A 121 -10.36 -3.49 -17.13
C ARG A 121 -10.65 -2.02 -16.89
N ARG A 122 -10.10 -1.41 -15.84
CA ARG A 122 -10.48 -0.07 -15.38
C ARG A 122 -9.32 0.90 -15.29
N PHE A 123 -8.16 0.45 -14.80
CA PHE A 123 -7.10 1.36 -14.36
C PHE A 123 -5.90 1.44 -15.29
N LYS A 124 -5.69 0.45 -16.17
CA LYS A 124 -4.48 0.29 -16.98
C LYS A 124 -4.12 1.53 -17.83
N ASP A 125 -5.13 2.15 -18.41
CA ASP A 125 -4.96 3.27 -19.34
C ASP A 125 -5.36 4.62 -18.69
N THR A 126 -5.25 4.69 -17.37
CA THR A 126 -5.58 5.88 -16.57
C THR A 126 -4.39 6.31 -15.71
N ASP A 127 -4.42 7.56 -15.26
CA ASP A 127 -3.45 8.16 -14.33
C ASP A 127 -3.86 8.02 -12.85
N ILE A 128 -4.85 7.15 -12.56
CA ILE A 128 -5.46 7.02 -11.23
C ILE A 128 -4.45 6.72 -10.11
N PHE A 129 -3.48 5.84 -10.36
CA PHE A 129 -2.46 5.50 -9.36
C PHE A 129 -1.54 6.68 -9.04
N GLU A 130 -1.21 7.47 -10.06
CA GLU A 130 -0.41 8.68 -9.89
C GLU A 130 -1.17 9.74 -9.08
N LYS A 131 -2.43 9.98 -9.39
CA LYS A 131 -3.30 10.91 -8.66
C LYS A 131 -3.46 10.50 -7.19
N ILE A 132 -3.76 9.22 -6.94
CA ILE A 132 -3.88 8.70 -5.57
C ILE A 132 -2.55 8.85 -4.82
N PHE A 133 -1.43 8.53 -5.46
CA PHE A 133 -0.12 8.70 -4.84
C PHE A 133 0.18 10.16 -4.50
N GLN A 134 -0.11 11.08 -5.42
CA GLN A 134 0.09 12.52 -5.19
C GLN A 134 -0.76 13.03 -4.03
N HIS A 135 -2.01 12.61 -3.94
CA HIS A 135 -2.91 12.98 -2.84
C HIS A 135 -2.39 12.48 -1.50
N ILE A 136 -2.06 11.20 -1.41
CA ILE A 136 -1.50 10.59 -0.20
C ILE A 136 -0.18 11.26 0.21
N LEU A 137 0.69 11.57 -0.75
CA LEU A 137 1.94 12.26 -0.50
C LEU A 137 1.70 13.68 0.05
N GLN A 138 0.74 14.40 -0.52
CA GLN A 138 0.37 15.74 -0.04
C GLN A 138 -0.14 15.70 1.41
N ASP A 139 -0.99 14.73 1.73
CA ASP A 139 -1.49 14.55 3.10
C ASP A 139 -0.36 14.16 4.05
N ALA A 140 0.55 13.28 3.63
CA ALA A 140 1.71 12.90 4.41
C ALA A 140 2.64 14.08 4.71
N VAL A 141 2.84 14.99 3.74
CA VAL A 141 3.59 16.25 3.93
C VAL A 141 2.86 17.18 4.87
N ASN A 142 1.54 17.39 4.66
CA ASN A 142 0.73 18.29 5.48
C ASN A 142 0.69 17.85 6.95
N ASN A 143 0.71 16.54 7.20
CA ASN A 143 0.73 15.96 8.56
C ASN A 143 2.15 15.76 9.12
N GLY A 144 3.20 16.20 8.41
CA GLY A 144 4.59 16.15 8.89
C GLY A 144 5.25 14.77 8.89
N PHE A 145 4.66 13.78 8.19
CA PHE A 145 5.28 12.45 8.02
C PHE A 145 6.42 12.46 7.02
N VAL A 146 6.44 13.43 6.10
CA VAL A 146 7.47 13.58 5.07
C VAL A 146 8.02 14.99 5.14
N ASP A 147 9.35 15.10 5.26
CA ASP A 147 10.05 16.38 5.14
C ASP A 147 10.28 16.67 3.65
N ALA A 148 9.53 17.64 3.11
CA ALA A 148 9.64 18.05 1.72
C ALA A 148 10.89 18.93 1.44
N SER A 149 11.66 19.30 2.45
CA SER A 149 12.86 20.15 2.30
C SER A 149 14.08 19.39 1.76
N ALA A 150 14.05 18.03 1.82
CA ALA A 150 15.14 17.19 1.34
C ALA A 150 14.62 16.07 0.45
N VAL A 151 14.97 16.10 -0.84
CA VAL A 151 14.67 15.02 -1.79
C VAL A 151 15.95 14.26 -2.10
N PHE A 152 15.99 12.97 -1.73
CA PHE A 152 17.09 12.09 -2.12
C PHE A 152 16.71 11.35 -3.40
N ILE A 153 17.45 11.59 -4.48
CA ILE A 153 17.27 10.86 -5.74
C ILE A 153 18.35 9.78 -5.81
N ASP A 154 17.96 8.52 -5.64
CA ASP A 154 18.84 7.38 -5.86
C ASP A 154 18.82 6.97 -7.34
N GLY A 155 19.97 7.10 -8.00
CA GLY A 155 20.16 6.65 -9.36
C GLY A 155 20.46 5.15 -9.42
N THR A 156 19.41 4.32 -9.40
CA THR A 156 19.60 2.87 -9.58
C THR A 156 20.01 2.55 -11.01
N HIS A 157 21.26 2.16 -11.22
CA HIS A 157 21.74 1.61 -12.49
C HIS A 157 21.09 0.25 -12.75
N ILE A 158 19.98 0.22 -13.49
CA ILE A 158 19.42 -1.03 -14.03
C ILE A 158 20.33 -1.48 -15.17
N LYS A 159 21.17 -2.47 -14.93
CA LYS A 159 21.84 -3.19 -16.01
C LYS A 159 20.80 -4.04 -16.73
N ALA A 160 20.21 -3.48 -17.80
CA ALA A 160 19.44 -4.30 -18.72
C ALA A 160 20.38 -5.32 -19.37
N SER A 161 20.06 -6.59 -19.26
CA SER A 161 20.70 -7.65 -20.07
C SER A 161 20.16 -7.55 -21.51
N ALA A 162 20.54 -6.46 -22.20
CA ALA A 162 20.15 -6.24 -23.56
C ALA A 162 21.08 -7.03 -24.49
N ASN A 163 20.48 -7.76 -25.41
CA ASN A 163 21.23 -8.42 -26.48
C ASN A 163 21.91 -7.36 -27.36
N LYS A 164 23.24 -7.27 -27.28
CA LYS A 164 24.07 -6.31 -28.01
C LYS A 164 23.86 -6.27 -29.53
N HIS A 165 23.26 -7.32 -30.09
CA HIS A 165 23.00 -7.45 -31.52
C HIS A 165 21.64 -6.86 -31.97
N LYS A 166 20.81 -6.32 -31.07
CA LYS A 166 19.52 -5.68 -31.36
C LYS A 166 19.46 -4.23 -30.96
N THR A 167 20.57 -3.48 -31.07
CA THR A 167 20.58 -2.04 -30.80
C THR A 167 20.20 -1.25 -32.05
N GLN A 168 19.08 -0.55 -32.03
CA GLN A 168 18.80 0.57 -32.95
C GLN A 168 19.40 1.84 -32.35
N LYS A 169 20.28 2.50 -33.10
CA LYS A 169 20.77 3.84 -32.73
C LYS A 169 19.65 4.85 -33.02
N VAL A 170 18.95 5.27 -31.99
CA VAL A 170 18.00 6.37 -32.07
C VAL A 170 18.71 7.62 -31.54
N THR A 171 18.91 8.61 -32.37
CA THR A 171 19.43 9.91 -31.93
C THR A 171 18.28 10.66 -31.25
N VAL A 172 18.25 10.64 -29.92
CA VAL A 172 17.29 11.41 -29.15
C VAL A 172 17.95 12.75 -28.85
N THR A 173 17.51 13.82 -29.50
CA THR A 173 17.85 15.18 -29.10
C THR A 173 17.06 15.52 -27.85
N LYS A 174 17.60 15.18 -26.67
CA LYS A 174 17.05 15.68 -25.41
C LYS A 174 17.55 17.13 -25.26
N PRO A 175 16.69 18.13 -25.00
CA PRO A 175 17.14 19.37 -24.45
C PRO A 175 17.77 19.02 -23.09
N ILE A 176 19.06 19.27 -22.97
CA ILE A 176 19.76 19.13 -21.69
C ILE A 176 19.15 20.19 -20.78
N PRO A 177 18.48 19.82 -19.69
CA PRO A 177 17.96 20.82 -18.76
C PRO A 177 19.14 21.63 -18.19
N GLN A 178 18.87 22.88 -17.83
CA GLN A 178 19.78 23.85 -17.26
C GLN A 178 20.55 23.40 -15.99
N TYR A 179 20.35 22.21 -15.53
CA TYR A 179 21.00 21.59 -14.38
C TYR A 179 22.53 21.56 -14.47
N LYS A 180 23.10 21.50 -15.68
CA LYS A 180 24.56 21.47 -15.83
C LYS A 180 25.19 22.83 -15.58
N SER A 181 24.49 23.92 -15.88
CA SER A 181 24.97 25.27 -15.63
C SER A 181 24.87 25.70 -14.16
N GLU A 182 23.94 25.11 -13.41
CA GLU A 182 23.81 25.36 -11.96
C GLU A 182 24.85 24.57 -11.17
N LEU A 183 25.13 23.32 -11.55
CA LEU A 183 26.18 22.51 -10.95
C LEU A 183 27.61 23.03 -11.20
N ASP A 184 27.85 23.56 -12.37
CA ASP A 184 29.16 24.16 -12.71
C ASP A 184 29.40 25.52 -11.99
N GLN A 185 28.33 26.18 -11.51
CA GLN A 185 28.40 27.41 -10.70
C GLN A 185 28.60 27.17 -9.20
N GLU A 186 28.31 25.97 -8.69
CA GLU A 186 28.54 25.63 -7.28
C GLU A 186 29.92 24.99 -7.03
N ILE A 187 30.70 24.70 -8.08
CA ILE A 187 32.04 24.06 -7.99
C ILE A 187 33.20 25.06 -8.12
N ASP A 188 32.93 26.33 -8.51
CA ASP A 188 33.88 27.43 -8.47
C ASP A 188 33.72 28.25 -7.19
#